data_1c602ad29c1dc55181e1413be97e232f
#
_entry.id   1c602ad29c1dc55181e1413be97e232f
#
_cell.length_a   1.000
_cell.length_b   1.000
_cell.length_c   1.000
_cell.angle_alpha   90.00
_cell.angle_beta   90.00
_cell.angle_gamma   90.00
#
_symmetry.space_group_name_H-M   'P 1'
#
loop_
_entity.id
_entity.type
_entity.pdbx_description
1 polymer ?
#
loop_
_entity_poly.entity_id
_entity_poly.type
_entity_poly.pdbx_seq_one_letter_code
_entity_poly.pdbx_strand_id
1 'polypeptide(L)'
;KEDSVEILLQNLKEVRFEQSYPNLIPKKKESFWRLVDKEVSFEFEGTGFAWRGEATKKNKDLNDYVFNVTFCINDKEVERCVLPTSYKLRKHDFFWKYDLPYGKYKVKMIIDNPHPDYEIYSWDYTIF
;
A
#
# COMPACT_ATOMS: atom_id res chain seq x y z
N LYS A 1 -9.81 -14.29 9.57
CA LYS A 1 -9.64 -13.90 9.36
C LYS A 1 -8.95 -13.97 9.22
N GLU A 2 -8.94 -13.94 9.00
CA GLU A 2 -8.62 -13.42 8.76
C GLU A 2 -8.34 -13.62 8.25
N ASP A 3 -8.65 -14.00 7.93
CA ASP A 3 -8.77 -13.69 7.50
C ASP A 3 -9.22 -14.02 7.31
N SER A 4 -9.94 -14.32 7.64
CA SER A 4 -10.52 -14.02 7.61
C SER A 4 -10.80 -13.76 7.92
N VAL A 5 -10.70 -14.11 8.46
CA VAL A 5 -10.78 -13.13 8.69
C VAL A 5 -10.10 -12.57 8.11
N GLU A 6 -9.39 -12.96 7.66
CA GLU A 6 -9.03 -12.29 6.93
C GLU A 6 -9.45 -12.52 5.81
N ILE A 7 -9.89 -13.58 5.43
CA ILE A 7 -10.55 -13.57 4.48
C ILE A 7 -11.67 -13.47 4.63
N LEU A 8 -11.98 -14.05 5.39
CA LEU A 8 -12.99 -13.58 5.76
C LEU A 8 -12.59 -12.50 6.14
N LEU A 9 -11.62 -12.53 6.60
CA LEU A 9 -11.15 -11.47 6.90
C LEU A 9 -10.67 -10.92 5.82
N GLN A 10 -10.30 -11.59 4.92
CA GLN A 10 -9.97 -11.04 3.84
C GLN A 10 -11.08 -10.65 3.13
N ASN A 11 -11.97 -11.43 2.92
CA ASN A 11 -13.17 -11.04 2.35
C ASN A 11 -13.89 -10.12 3.23
N LEU A 12 -13.80 -10.34 4.50
CA LEU A 12 -14.42 -9.47 5.39
C LEU A 12 -13.82 -8.15 5.45
N LYS A 13 -12.55 -8.04 5.17
CA LYS A 13 -11.96 -6.77 5.12
C LYS A 13 -12.43 -5.95 4.01
N GLU A 14 -12.57 -6.52 2.85
CA GLU A 14 -13.01 -5.78 1.70
C GLU A 14 -14.42 -5.29 1.87
N VAL A 15 -15.27 -6.14 2.39
CA VAL A 15 -16.64 -5.77 2.62
C VAL A 15 -16.74 -4.63 3.63
N ARG A 16 -15.98 -4.72 4.70
CA ARG A 16 -16.03 -3.66 5.69
C ARG A 16 -15.51 -2.36 5.17
N PHE A 17 -14.51 -2.43 4.29
CA PHE A 17 -13.97 -1.23 3.71
C PHE A 17 -15.05 -0.53 2.91
N GLU A 18 -15.73 -1.23 2.07
CA GLU A 18 -16.79 -0.64 1.27
C GLU A 18 -17.91 -0.08 2.13
N GLN A 19 -18.25 -0.78 3.20
CA GLN A 19 -19.28 -0.30 4.09
C GLN A 19 -18.85 0.91 4.88
N SER A 20 -17.58 0.99 5.20
CA SER A 20 -17.07 2.10 5.99
C SER A 20 -17.03 3.39 5.20
N TYR A 21 -16.93 3.29 3.89
CA TYR A 21 -16.79 4.48 3.05
C TYR A 21 -17.76 4.39 1.87
N PRO A 22 -19.07 4.28 2.16
CA PRO A 22 -20.03 4.05 1.10
C PRO A 22 -20.16 5.21 0.11
N ASN A 23 -19.73 6.40 0.51
CA ASN A 23 -19.84 7.57 -0.34
C ASN A 23 -18.58 7.92 -1.09
N LEU A 24 -17.55 7.10 -0.95
CA LEU A 24 -16.30 7.35 -1.67
C LEU A 24 -16.46 6.92 -3.11
N ILE A 25 -16.24 7.85 -3.99
CA ILE A 25 -16.30 7.60 -5.43
C ILE A 25 -14.90 7.77 -5.97
N PRO A 26 -14.30 6.71 -6.52
CA PRO A 26 -12.97 6.84 -7.09
C PRO A 26 -12.99 7.83 -8.24
N LYS A 27 -12.06 8.78 -8.21
CA LYS A 27 -11.92 9.76 -9.25
C LYS A 27 -11.10 9.20 -10.39
N LYS A 28 -10.05 8.47 -10.06
CA LYS A 28 -9.09 8.00 -11.05
C LYS A 28 -8.26 6.87 -10.48
N LYS A 29 -7.96 5.88 -11.32
CA LYS A 29 -7.02 4.83 -10.97
C LYS A 29 -5.84 4.94 -11.90
N GLU A 30 -4.63 5.06 -11.32
CA GLU A 30 -3.40 5.21 -12.08
C GLU A 30 -2.55 3.98 -11.95
N SER A 31 -2.10 3.47 -13.08
CA SER A 31 -1.08 2.44 -13.07
C SER A 31 0.23 3.06 -12.59
N PHE A 32 0.88 2.42 -11.65
CA PHE A 32 2.12 2.94 -11.09
C PHE A 32 3.05 1.77 -10.80
N TRP A 33 3.37 1.02 -11.84
CA TRP A 33 4.21 -0.16 -11.71
C TRP A 33 5.66 0.27 -11.51
N ARG A 34 6.20 -0.05 -10.36
CA ARG A 34 7.58 0.27 -10.01
C ARG A 34 8.16 -0.82 -9.14
N LEU A 35 9.41 -1.18 -9.41
CA LEU A 35 10.22 -1.91 -8.46
C LEU A 35 10.79 -0.86 -7.53
N VAL A 36 10.52 -0.99 -6.25
CA VAL A 36 10.94 0.00 -5.27
C VAL A 36 12.30 -0.39 -4.72
N ASP A 37 13.30 0.45 -4.97
CA ASP A 37 14.65 0.17 -4.52
C ASP A 37 14.83 0.64 -3.07
N LYS A 38 14.68 1.94 -2.83
CA LYS A 38 14.79 2.49 -1.48
C LYS A 38 13.60 3.36 -1.15
N GLU A 39 13.13 4.10 -2.10
CA GLU A 39 11.94 4.93 -1.91
C GLU A 39 11.25 5.17 -3.23
N VAL A 40 9.99 5.52 -3.17
CA VAL A 40 9.21 5.84 -4.34
C VAL A 40 8.11 6.80 -3.92
N SER A 41 7.71 7.68 -4.81
CA SER A 41 6.65 8.64 -4.51
C SER A 41 5.79 8.89 -5.73
N PHE A 42 4.57 9.36 -5.47
CA PHE A 42 3.68 9.86 -6.52
C PHE A 42 2.95 11.08 -6.00
N GLU A 43 2.39 11.85 -6.92
CA GLU A 43 1.62 13.05 -6.58
C GLU A 43 0.21 12.90 -7.11
N PHE A 44 -0.73 13.49 -6.40
CA PHE A 44 -2.11 13.47 -6.82
C PHE A 44 -2.83 14.73 -6.34
N GLU A 45 -3.99 14.98 -6.93
CA GLU A 45 -4.87 16.05 -6.48
C GLU A 45 -6.22 15.43 -6.17
N GLY A 46 -6.71 15.64 -4.97
CA GLY A 46 -7.97 15.03 -4.54
C GLY A 46 -8.14 15.08 -3.04
N THR A 47 -9.02 14.23 -2.52
CA THR A 47 -9.30 14.14 -1.11
C THR A 47 -8.82 12.84 -0.47
N GLY A 48 -8.20 11.98 -1.24
CA GLY A 48 -7.70 10.73 -0.68
C GLY A 48 -7.09 9.84 -1.74
N PHE A 49 -6.52 8.75 -1.28
CA PHE A 49 -5.86 7.79 -2.15
C PHE A 49 -5.83 6.41 -1.50
N ALA A 50 -5.64 5.40 -2.33
CA ALA A 50 -5.35 4.04 -1.88
C ALA A 50 -4.25 3.50 -2.79
N TRP A 51 -3.14 3.07 -2.21
CA TRP A 51 -1.92 2.65 -2.92
C TRP A 51 -1.73 1.16 -2.72
N ARG A 52 -1.57 0.42 -3.81
CA ARG A 52 -1.47 -1.04 -3.75
C ARG A 52 -0.16 -1.55 -4.32
N GLY A 53 0.25 -2.69 -3.81
CA GLY A 53 1.43 -3.37 -4.27
C GLY A 53 1.69 -4.62 -3.45
N GLU A 54 2.92 -5.10 -3.48
CA GLU A 54 3.27 -6.32 -2.76
C GLU A 54 4.75 -6.36 -2.42
N ALA A 55 5.07 -7.16 -1.40
CA ALA A 55 6.44 -7.48 -1.04
C ALA A 55 6.68 -8.94 -1.41
N THR A 56 7.79 -9.24 -2.05
CA THR A 56 8.06 -10.58 -2.57
C THR A 56 9.49 -11.02 -2.33
N LYS A 57 9.71 -12.32 -2.49
CA LYS A 57 11.04 -12.91 -2.48
C LYS A 57 11.52 -13.03 -3.91
N LYS A 58 12.79 -12.77 -4.15
CA LYS A 58 13.36 -12.99 -5.47
C LYS A 58 13.47 -14.48 -5.79
N ASN A 59 13.63 -15.29 -4.76
CA ASN A 59 13.72 -16.74 -4.91
C ASN A 59 12.80 -17.36 -3.87
N LYS A 60 11.92 -18.24 -4.31
CA LYS A 60 10.93 -18.84 -3.42
C LYS A 60 11.54 -19.71 -2.32
N ASP A 61 12.79 -20.11 -2.46
CA ASP A 61 13.46 -20.92 -1.45
C ASP A 61 14.00 -20.09 -0.30
N LEU A 62 13.93 -18.78 -0.40
CA LEU A 62 14.38 -17.90 0.68
C LEU A 62 13.39 -17.92 1.82
N ASN A 63 13.88 -17.62 3.01
CA ASN A 63 13.02 -17.44 4.17
C ASN A 63 12.17 -16.20 3.99
N ASP A 64 11.07 -16.13 4.74
CA ASP A 64 10.25 -14.93 4.73
C ASP A 64 10.99 -13.76 5.33
N TYR A 65 10.67 -12.57 4.86
CA TYR A 65 11.30 -11.35 5.30
C TYR A 65 10.20 -10.34 5.59
N VAL A 66 10.48 -9.43 6.49
CA VAL A 66 9.52 -8.38 6.83
C VAL A 66 10.20 -7.04 6.57
N PHE A 67 9.68 -6.33 5.58
CA PHE A 67 10.16 -4.97 5.32
C PHE A 67 9.55 -4.02 6.34
N ASN A 68 10.36 -3.09 6.80
CA ASN A 68 9.87 -1.97 7.59
C ASN A 68 9.83 -0.76 6.68
N VAL A 69 8.70 -0.10 6.59
CA VAL A 69 8.51 1.02 5.69
C VAL A 69 7.95 2.21 6.42
N THR A 70 8.32 3.39 5.94
CA THR A 70 7.82 4.66 6.45
C THR A 70 7.07 5.34 5.33
N PHE A 71 5.85 5.78 5.61
CA PHE A 71 5.05 6.53 4.64
C PHE A 71 5.01 7.99 5.03
N CYS A 72 5.17 8.85 4.02
CA CYS A 72 5.15 10.29 4.20
C CYS A 72 4.13 10.91 3.29
N ILE A 73 3.51 12.01 3.74
CA ILE A 73 2.68 12.85 2.91
C ILE A 73 3.28 14.25 2.99
N ASN A 74 3.62 14.81 1.83
CA ASN A 74 4.25 16.12 1.73
C ASN A 74 5.51 16.20 2.59
N ASP A 75 6.31 15.13 2.50
CA ASP A 75 7.60 14.99 3.18
C ASP A 75 7.49 14.90 4.71
N LYS A 76 6.30 14.66 5.22
CA LYS A 76 6.10 14.50 6.63
C LYS A 76 5.72 13.07 6.92
N GLU A 77 6.41 12.43 7.84
CA GLU A 77 6.12 11.06 8.21
C GLU A 77 4.74 10.98 8.85
N VAL A 78 3.90 10.07 8.36
CA VAL A 78 2.55 9.90 8.89
C VAL A 78 2.31 8.50 9.42
N GLU A 79 3.10 7.51 8.98
CA GLU A 79 2.85 6.14 9.41
C GLU A 79 4.07 5.28 9.17
N ARG A 80 4.30 4.32 10.06
CA ARG A 80 5.28 3.26 9.86
C ARG A 80 4.55 1.94 9.92
N CYS A 81 4.87 1.03 9.03
CA CYS A 81 4.24 -0.28 9.04
C CYS A 81 5.18 -1.33 8.51
N VAL A 82 4.71 -2.57 8.47
CA VAL A 82 5.51 -3.69 7.99
C VAL A 82 4.84 -4.30 6.77
N LEU A 83 5.66 -4.78 5.83
CA LEU A 83 5.18 -5.47 4.65
C LEU A 83 5.87 -6.83 4.60
N PRO A 84 5.19 -7.88 5.05
CA PRO A 84 5.79 -9.21 5.03
C PRO A 84 5.75 -9.82 3.63
N THR A 85 6.79 -10.56 3.29
CA THR A 85 6.84 -11.26 2.00
C THR A 85 6.01 -12.53 2.01
N SER A 86 5.47 -12.91 3.16
CA SER A 86 4.67 -14.12 3.26
C SER A 86 3.25 -13.96 2.74
N TYR A 87 2.82 -12.73 2.45
CA TYR A 87 1.49 -12.48 1.93
C TYR A 87 1.46 -12.51 0.42
N LYS A 88 1.77 -13.61 -0.18
CA LYS A 88 1.96 -13.65 -1.61
C LYS A 88 0.70 -13.77 -2.42
N LEU A 89 -0.41 -14.05 -1.81
CA LEU A 89 -1.65 -14.21 -2.54
C LEU A 89 -2.56 -13.01 -2.45
N ARG A 90 -2.08 -11.94 -1.86
CA ARG A 90 -2.94 -10.81 -1.62
C ARG A 90 -2.42 -9.58 -2.27
N LYS A 91 -3.33 -8.87 -2.88
CA LYS A 91 -3.06 -7.53 -3.33
C LYS A 91 -3.31 -6.64 -2.16
N HIS A 92 -2.28 -5.98 -1.70
CA HIS A 92 -2.41 -5.20 -0.50
C HIS A 92 -2.51 -3.73 -0.80
N ASP A 93 -3.45 -3.09 -0.11
CA ASP A 93 -3.36 -1.66 -0.02
C ASP A 93 -2.21 -1.38 0.94
N PHE A 94 -1.13 -0.84 0.44
CA PHE A 94 0.00 -0.48 1.27
C PHE A 94 -0.37 0.61 2.25
N PHE A 95 -1.08 1.63 1.74
CA PHE A 95 -1.26 2.86 2.46
C PHE A 95 -2.44 3.60 1.85
N TRP A 96 -3.29 4.15 2.68
CA TRP A 96 -4.47 4.87 2.20
C TRP A 96 -4.85 5.95 3.20
N LYS A 97 -5.47 7.02 2.68
CA LYS A 97 -6.10 8.06 3.47
C LYS A 97 -7.30 8.54 2.68
N TYR A 98 -8.42 8.75 3.34
CA TYR A 98 -9.66 9.05 2.62
C TYR A 98 -10.28 10.39 2.95
N ASP A 99 -9.88 11.05 4.01
CA ASP A 99 -10.54 12.26 4.45
C ASP A 99 -9.59 13.43 4.54
N LEU A 100 -8.74 13.55 3.56
CA LEU A 100 -7.86 14.69 3.44
C LEU A 100 -8.63 15.87 2.87
N PRO A 101 -8.30 17.09 3.26
CA PRO A 101 -8.84 18.25 2.54
C PRO A 101 -8.47 18.18 1.08
N TYR A 102 -9.35 18.65 0.21
CA TYR A 102 -9.04 18.66 -1.21
C TYR A 102 -7.77 19.47 -1.46
N GLY A 103 -6.84 18.89 -2.18
CA GLY A 103 -5.58 19.56 -2.46
C GLY A 103 -4.62 18.67 -3.22
N LYS A 104 -3.40 19.17 -3.36
CA LYS A 104 -2.32 18.44 -4.02
C LYS A 104 -1.41 17.83 -2.97
N TYR A 105 -1.05 16.58 -3.16
CA TYR A 105 -0.28 15.83 -2.17
C TYR A 105 0.80 15.01 -2.85
N LYS A 106 1.90 14.84 -2.16
CA LYS A 106 2.97 13.93 -2.56
C LYS A 106 3.01 12.80 -1.52
N VAL A 107 2.84 11.58 -1.98
CA VAL A 107 2.86 10.38 -1.12
C VAL A 107 4.15 9.64 -1.40
N LYS A 108 4.87 9.28 -0.34
CA LYS A 108 6.17 8.63 -0.47
C LYS A 108 6.26 7.43 0.45
N MET A 109 6.86 6.36 -0.04
CA MET A 109 7.21 5.20 0.76
C MET A 109 8.72 5.10 0.82
N ILE A 110 9.26 4.92 2.02
CA ILE A 110 10.68 4.71 2.24
C ILE A 110 10.84 3.32 2.83
N ILE A 111 11.71 2.52 2.23
CA ILE A 111 12.04 1.21 2.79
C ILE A 111 13.17 1.40 3.77
N ASP A 112 12.90 1.15 5.04
CA ASP A 112 13.88 1.39 6.11
C ASP A 112 14.93 0.30 6.19
N ASN A 113 14.60 -0.91 5.74
CA ASN A 113 15.50 -2.06 5.81
C ASN A 113 15.55 -2.81 4.47
N PRO A 114 16.04 -2.19 3.42
CA PRO A 114 16.12 -2.87 2.12
C PRO A 114 17.04 -4.07 2.19
N HIS A 115 16.76 -5.07 1.36
CA HIS A 115 17.54 -6.30 1.34
C HIS A 115 17.62 -6.79 -0.10
N PRO A 116 18.81 -7.19 -0.56
CA PRO A 116 18.98 -7.52 -1.98
C PRO A 116 18.20 -8.75 -2.45
N ASP A 117 17.76 -9.61 -1.56
CA ASP A 117 17.04 -10.83 -1.93
C ASP A 117 15.53 -10.68 -1.90
N TYR A 118 15.03 -9.51 -1.59
CA TYR A 118 13.59 -9.26 -1.46
C TYR A 118 13.23 -7.97 -2.15
N GLU A 119 11.98 -7.86 -2.58
CA GLU A 119 11.56 -6.73 -3.40
C GLU A 119 10.19 -6.25 -2.97
N ILE A 120 9.97 -4.97 -3.15
CA ILE A 120 8.64 -4.38 -3.05
C ILE A 120 8.28 -3.84 -4.42
N TYR A 121 7.08 -4.15 -4.88
CA TYR A 121 6.54 -3.61 -6.13
C TYR A 121 5.36 -2.73 -5.81
N SER A 122 5.35 -1.54 -6.39
CA SER A 122 4.16 -0.69 -6.43
C SER A 122 3.37 -1.09 -7.66
N TRP A 123 2.06 -1.18 -7.56
CA TRP A 123 1.21 -1.59 -8.68
C TRP A 123 0.39 -0.44 -9.22
N ASP A 124 -0.38 0.19 -8.39
CA ASP A 124 -1.27 1.26 -8.81
C ASP A 124 -1.73 2.05 -7.59
N TYR A 125 -2.38 3.16 -7.86
CA TYR A 125 -3.07 3.88 -6.80
C TYR A 125 -4.39 4.43 -7.35
N THR A 126 -5.35 4.58 -6.44
CA THR A 126 -6.65 5.15 -6.75
C THR A 126 -6.73 6.49 -6.05
N ILE A 127 -7.30 7.48 -6.74
CA ILE A 127 -7.47 8.83 -6.21
C ILE A 127 -8.95 9.09 -5.98
N PHE A 128 -9.24 9.72 -4.88
CA PHE A 128 -10.61 10.10 -4.53
C PHE A 128 -10.79 11.60 -4.47
#